data_207bf1ce5ab70ec5082fdad086ba4ec3
#
_entry.id   207bf1ce5ab70ec5082fdad086ba4ec3
#
_cell.length_a   1.000
_cell.length_b   1.000
_cell.length_c   1.000
_cell.angle_alpha   90.00
_cell.angle_beta   90.00
_cell.angle_gamma   90.00
#
_symmetry.space_group_name_H-M   'P 1'
#
loop_
_entity.id
_entity.type
_entity.pdbx_description
1 polymer ?
#
loop_
_entity_poly.entity_id
_entity_poly.type
_entity_poly.pdbx_seq_one_letter_code
_entity_poly.pdbx_strand_id
1 'polypeptide(L)'
;MKYLFRGGTVVSGRGTCRADVLVEDEKILRVARSITAPEAAVIDVEGQLLLPGFIDAHTHFDLDVCSTTTVDDFFSGSRAALRGGTTTVVDFACPNKGETLHQGLELWHKKADGNCCCDYGFHMTIDDWNPGIEAEIDDMYAAGISSFKMYMTYPAMMIGDEAMYHALKKLKEKGGICGVHCENSGVINALIAEKKAAGQMGVGSHPRTRPDFLEAEAVSRLLRIAQAVDIPVVIVHLTNEAALREVEAARKRGQRVYVETCPQYLVLEDSVYDAPEYSMAARYVCAPPIRKERDQQALWTALRKGEIQTVSTDHCSFTLEQKDAGRGDFTKIPGGLPGVENRGELLYTYGVTTRKISLATMCRVLSENPAKLYGMFPRKGVLQDGADADIVVYDPQADHVLRAEDMASLAGYSPYEGFAIRGGIHQVWLRGRLAVEDGFVLAGPDGKYIPRGKCSL
;
A
#
# COMPACT_ATOMS: atom_id res chain seq x y z
N MET A 1 0.71 2.32 31.51
CA MET A 1 2.20 2.33 31.64
C MET A 1 2.71 3.56 30.95
N LYS A 2 3.77 4.23 31.50
CA LYS A 2 4.32 5.45 30.89
C LYS A 2 5.71 5.20 30.33
N TYR A 3 5.96 5.71 29.13
CA TYR A 3 7.26 5.69 28.46
C TYR A 3 7.65 7.09 28.00
N LEU A 4 8.94 7.42 28.14
CA LEU A 4 9.51 8.65 27.64
C LEU A 4 10.60 8.35 26.62
N PHE A 5 10.30 8.56 25.34
CA PHE A 5 11.28 8.54 24.26
C PHE A 5 12.05 9.85 24.31
N ARG A 6 13.34 9.80 24.67
CA ARG A 6 14.14 10.97 24.98
C ARG A 6 15.24 11.23 23.95
N GLY A 7 15.33 12.47 23.49
CA GLY A 7 16.46 12.96 22.69
C GLY A 7 16.40 12.63 21.20
N GLY A 8 15.32 12.03 20.70
CA GLY A 8 15.18 11.66 19.31
C GLY A 8 14.90 12.81 18.35
N THR A 9 14.97 12.54 17.07
CA THR A 9 14.53 13.45 16.01
C THR A 9 13.14 13.06 15.55
N VAL A 10 12.13 13.78 15.98
CA VAL A 10 10.72 13.59 15.55
C VAL A 10 10.57 14.05 14.10
N VAL A 11 10.00 13.17 13.27
CA VAL A 11 9.74 13.41 11.84
C VAL A 11 8.25 13.63 11.63
N SER A 12 7.90 14.67 10.90
CA SER A 12 6.53 14.99 10.51
C SER A 12 6.46 15.36 9.03
N GLY A 13 5.25 15.44 8.48
CA GLY A 13 5.03 15.91 7.11
C GLY A 13 5.48 17.37 6.86
N ARG A 14 5.81 18.12 7.92
CA ARG A 14 6.32 19.51 7.84
C ARG A 14 7.83 19.63 7.97
N GLY A 15 8.49 18.60 8.48
CA GLY A 15 9.93 18.60 8.70
C GLY A 15 10.33 17.78 9.92
N THR A 16 11.51 18.04 10.45
CA THR A 16 12.09 17.34 11.58
C THR A 16 12.36 18.30 12.74
N CYS A 17 12.24 17.82 13.97
CA CYS A 17 12.65 18.58 15.17
C CYS A 17 13.18 17.62 16.24
N ARG A 18 14.19 18.05 17.01
CA ARG A 18 14.60 17.33 18.21
C ARG A 18 13.54 17.50 19.29
N ALA A 19 12.96 16.42 19.76
CA ALA A 19 11.93 16.44 20.78
C ALA A 19 11.84 15.11 21.52
N ASP A 20 11.29 15.18 22.75
CA ASP A 20 10.88 14.03 23.53
C ASP A 20 9.43 13.70 23.24
N VAL A 21 9.09 12.41 23.31
CA VAL A 21 7.70 11.91 23.17
C VAL A 21 7.32 11.15 24.43
N LEU A 22 6.32 11.65 25.16
CA LEU A 22 5.77 10.98 26.33
C LEU A 22 4.52 10.20 25.92
N VAL A 23 4.52 8.91 26.24
CA VAL A 23 3.43 7.98 25.99
C VAL A 23 2.83 7.53 27.31
N GLU A 24 1.51 7.49 27.39
CA GLU A 24 0.77 6.86 28.48
C GLU A 24 -0.28 5.91 27.89
N ASP A 25 -0.17 4.64 28.27
CA ASP A 25 -0.98 3.56 27.75
C ASP A 25 -0.97 3.52 26.20
N GLU A 26 -2.11 3.68 25.54
CA GLU A 26 -2.20 3.62 24.07
C GLU A 26 -1.96 4.96 23.36
N LYS A 27 -1.69 6.07 24.11
CA LYS A 27 -1.72 7.42 23.56
C LYS A 27 -0.42 8.19 23.74
N ILE A 28 -0.12 9.04 22.77
CA ILE A 28 0.88 10.09 22.94
C ILE A 28 0.26 11.15 23.84
N LEU A 29 0.87 11.32 25.02
CA LEU A 29 0.43 12.30 26.00
C LEU A 29 0.98 13.69 25.66
N ARG A 30 2.25 13.75 25.23
CA ARG A 30 2.92 15.02 24.92
C ARG A 30 4.10 14.84 23.98
N VAL A 31 4.28 15.79 23.07
CA VAL A 31 5.49 15.97 22.26
C VAL A 31 6.05 17.36 22.55
N ALA A 32 7.29 17.44 23.06
CA ALA A 32 7.92 18.71 23.41
C ALA A 32 9.46 18.62 23.34
N ARG A 33 10.13 19.77 23.25
CA ARG A 33 11.59 19.84 23.14
C ARG A 33 12.32 19.13 24.30
N SER A 34 11.73 19.14 25.47
CA SER A 34 12.21 18.41 26.65
C SER A 34 11.02 18.14 27.57
N ILE A 35 10.95 16.94 28.11
CA ILE A 35 9.89 16.52 29.03
C ILE A 35 10.52 15.95 30.30
N THR A 36 10.03 16.39 31.46
CA THR A 36 10.36 15.80 32.75
C THR A 36 9.19 14.90 33.17
N ALA A 37 9.44 13.61 33.26
CA ALA A 37 8.44 12.60 33.65
C ALA A 37 9.15 11.50 34.47
N PRO A 38 9.40 11.76 35.77
CA PRO A 38 10.21 10.85 36.60
C PRO A 38 9.56 9.48 36.82
N GLU A 39 8.23 9.40 36.61
CA GLU A 39 7.46 8.15 36.69
C GLU A 39 7.46 7.32 35.40
N ALA A 40 8.02 7.82 34.32
CA ALA A 40 8.06 7.14 33.03
C ALA A 40 9.35 6.31 32.86
N ALA A 41 9.23 5.12 32.28
CA ALA A 41 10.38 4.37 31.81
C ALA A 41 11.03 5.12 30.63
N VAL A 42 12.31 5.45 30.74
CA VAL A 42 13.02 6.21 29.71
C VAL A 42 13.56 5.26 28.65
N ILE A 43 13.24 5.58 27.39
CA ILE A 43 13.80 4.95 26.20
C ILE A 43 14.71 6.00 25.56
N ASP A 44 16.01 5.75 25.59
CA ASP A 44 17.00 6.64 24.98
C ASP A 44 17.02 6.42 23.47
N VAL A 45 16.66 7.45 22.72
CA VAL A 45 16.60 7.44 21.24
C VAL A 45 17.44 8.55 20.63
N GLU A 46 18.52 8.92 21.33
CA GLU A 46 19.47 9.94 20.82
C GLU A 46 20.12 9.44 19.52
N GLY A 47 20.13 10.29 18.49
CA GLY A 47 20.65 9.95 17.16
C GLY A 47 19.65 9.22 16.27
N GLN A 48 18.52 8.74 16.80
CA GLN A 48 17.50 8.02 16.06
C GLN A 48 16.37 8.93 15.57
N LEU A 49 15.66 8.47 14.54
CA LEU A 49 14.46 9.12 14.01
C LEU A 49 13.23 8.52 14.65
N LEU A 50 12.31 9.36 15.10
CA LEU A 50 10.98 8.97 15.55
C LEU A 50 9.98 9.32 14.44
N LEU A 51 9.44 8.30 13.76
CA LEU A 51 8.41 8.47 12.75
C LEU A 51 7.07 7.97 13.31
N PRO A 52 5.93 8.54 12.88
CA PRO A 52 4.64 7.91 13.13
C PRO A 52 4.59 6.55 12.45
N GLY A 53 3.93 5.59 13.08
CA GLY A 53 3.71 4.28 12.50
C GLY A 53 3.26 4.37 11.03
N PHE A 54 3.85 3.57 10.16
CA PHE A 54 3.50 3.58 8.74
C PHE A 54 2.11 2.98 8.56
N ILE A 55 1.42 3.45 7.53
CA ILE A 55 0.11 2.95 7.10
C ILE A 55 0.26 2.40 5.70
N ASP A 56 0.00 1.12 5.52
CA ASP A 56 -0.08 0.51 4.20
C ASP A 56 -1.55 0.34 3.82
N ALA A 57 -1.99 1.16 2.89
CA ALA A 57 -3.38 1.17 2.47
C ALA A 57 -3.64 0.34 1.20
N HIS A 58 -2.76 -0.62 0.90
CA HIS A 58 -2.92 -1.52 -0.24
C HIS A 58 -2.23 -2.86 0.02
N THR A 59 -2.95 -3.78 0.64
CA THR A 59 -2.50 -5.16 0.89
C THR A 59 -3.58 -6.15 0.45
N HIS A 60 -3.17 -7.38 0.19
CA HIS A 60 -4.02 -8.49 -0.23
C HIS A 60 -3.66 -9.75 0.57
N PHE A 61 -4.02 -9.74 1.86
CA PHE A 61 -3.80 -10.88 2.74
C PHE A 61 -4.93 -11.90 2.57
N ASP A 62 -4.56 -13.19 2.55
CA ASP A 62 -5.51 -14.31 2.44
C ASP A 62 -6.53 -14.12 1.30
N LEU A 63 -6.05 -13.63 0.15
CA LEU A 63 -6.88 -13.36 -1.03
C LEU A 63 -6.88 -14.55 -1.98
N ASP A 64 -8.07 -15.06 -2.29
CA ASP A 64 -8.27 -16.04 -3.36
C ASP A 64 -8.23 -15.35 -4.72
N VAL A 65 -7.18 -15.60 -5.49
CA VAL A 65 -6.95 -14.97 -6.80
C VAL A 65 -6.05 -15.84 -7.68
N CYS A 66 -6.15 -15.72 -8.98
CA CYS A 66 -5.33 -16.47 -9.94
C CYS A 66 -5.39 -18.01 -9.76
N SER A 67 -6.52 -18.54 -9.33
CA SER A 67 -6.74 -19.98 -9.02
C SER A 67 -5.87 -20.51 -7.87
N THR A 68 -5.41 -19.64 -6.98
CA THR A 68 -4.67 -19.94 -5.75
C THR A 68 -5.04 -18.92 -4.68
N THR A 69 -4.40 -18.99 -3.53
CA THR A 69 -4.55 -18.01 -2.44
C THR A 69 -3.22 -17.37 -2.15
N THR A 70 -3.17 -16.07 -1.83
CA THR A 70 -1.95 -15.41 -1.37
C THR A 70 -1.43 -16.11 -0.13
N VAL A 71 -0.09 -16.27 -0.04
CA VAL A 71 0.51 -17.11 1.01
C VAL A 71 0.53 -16.45 2.38
N ASP A 72 0.60 -15.12 2.43
CA ASP A 72 0.46 -14.39 3.68
C ASP A 72 -1.02 -14.18 4.02
N ASP A 73 -1.42 -14.70 5.16
CA ASP A 73 -2.69 -14.43 5.80
C ASP A 73 -2.62 -13.17 6.68
N PHE A 74 -3.70 -12.84 7.39
CA PHE A 74 -3.71 -11.67 8.27
C PHE A 74 -2.72 -11.79 9.43
N PHE A 75 -2.39 -13.01 9.88
CA PHE A 75 -1.39 -13.18 10.93
C PHE A 75 0.03 -12.97 10.40
N SER A 76 0.43 -13.72 9.38
CA SER A 76 1.79 -13.64 8.83
C SER A 76 2.06 -12.30 8.13
N GLY A 77 1.09 -11.81 7.32
CA GLY A 77 1.21 -10.54 6.62
C GLY A 77 1.28 -9.34 7.56
N SER A 78 0.48 -9.31 8.65
CA SER A 78 0.56 -8.23 9.64
C SER A 78 1.84 -8.27 10.50
N ARG A 79 2.41 -9.45 10.74
CA ARG A 79 3.74 -9.58 11.35
C ARG A 79 4.83 -9.00 10.46
N ALA A 80 4.79 -9.33 9.16
CA ALA A 80 5.68 -8.75 8.16
C ALA A 80 5.49 -7.22 8.07
N ALA A 81 4.25 -6.74 8.11
CA ALA A 81 3.92 -5.31 8.14
C ALA A 81 4.55 -4.60 9.35
N LEU A 82 4.37 -5.15 10.56
CA LEU A 82 4.97 -4.60 11.79
C LEU A 82 6.49 -4.55 11.69
N ARG A 83 7.13 -5.62 11.21
CA ARG A 83 8.59 -5.67 11.06
C ARG A 83 9.08 -4.55 10.13
N GLY A 84 8.31 -4.22 9.09
CA GLY A 84 8.54 -3.10 8.17
C GLY A 84 8.10 -1.72 8.68
N GLY A 85 7.75 -1.57 9.97
CA GLY A 85 7.32 -0.30 10.57
C GLY A 85 5.85 0.05 10.31
N THR A 86 5.09 -0.82 9.64
CA THR A 86 3.68 -0.59 9.33
C THR A 86 2.81 -1.04 10.50
N THR A 87 2.21 -0.08 11.19
CA THR A 87 1.34 -0.30 12.36
C THR A 87 -0.14 -0.39 12.02
N THR A 88 -0.50 -0.05 10.79
CA THR A 88 -1.88 -0.12 10.31
C THR A 88 -1.87 -0.54 8.83
N VAL A 89 -2.69 -1.53 8.49
CA VAL A 89 -2.97 -1.93 7.11
C VAL A 89 -4.42 -1.61 6.75
N VAL A 90 -4.67 -1.31 5.47
CA VAL A 90 -6.03 -1.25 4.93
C VAL A 90 -6.10 -2.23 3.77
N ASP A 91 -6.69 -3.37 4.03
CA ASP A 91 -6.82 -4.47 3.09
C ASP A 91 -8.09 -4.34 2.23
N PHE A 92 -8.26 -5.18 1.21
CA PHE A 92 -9.41 -5.12 0.31
C PHE A 92 -10.37 -6.27 0.60
N ALA A 93 -11.53 -5.95 1.19
CA ALA A 93 -12.65 -6.88 1.26
C ALA A 93 -13.21 -7.09 -0.17
N CYS A 94 -12.99 -8.28 -0.71
CA CYS A 94 -13.33 -8.65 -2.07
C CYS A 94 -14.44 -9.70 -2.08
N PRO A 95 -15.73 -9.31 -2.21
CA PRO A 95 -16.78 -10.29 -2.46
C PRO A 95 -16.50 -11.00 -3.79
N ASN A 96 -16.95 -12.25 -3.93
CA ASN A 96 -16.97 -12.91 -5.22
C ASN A 96 -18.11 -12.36 -6.07
N LYS A 97 -17.99 -12.47 -7.40
CA LYS A 97 -19.02 -11.98 -8.31
C LYS A 97 -20.37 -12.67 -8.03
N GLY A 98 -21.39 -11.84 -7.79
CA GLY A 98 -22.72 -12.28 -7.39
C GLY A 98 -22.96 -12.37 -5.87
N GLU A 99 -21.95 -12.16 -5.05
CA GLU A 99 -22.10 -11.98 -3.60
C GLU A 99 -22.44 -10.52 -3.26
N THR A 100 -22.91 -10.30 -2.05
CA THR A 100 -23.22 -8.98 -1.53
C THR A 100 -21.98 -8.33 -0.87
N LEU A 101 -22.00 -7.00 -0.69
CA LEU A 101 -20.93 -6.31 0.06
C LEU A 101 -20.88 -6.78 1.52
N HIS A 102 -22.04 -7.11 2.13
CA HIS A 102 -22.09 -7.68 3.48
C HIS A 102 -21.37 -9.02 3.57
N GLN A 103 -21.58 -9.92 2.60
CA GLN A 103 -20.89 -11.21 2.57
C GLN A 103 -19.37 -11.04 2.45
N GLY A 104 -18.91 -10.11 1.59
CA GLY A 104 -17.49 -9.77 1.49
C GLY A 104 -16.94 -9.20 2.80
N LEU A 105 -17.64 -8.28 3.44
CA LEU A 105 -17.23 -7.70 4.72
C LEU A 105 -17.16 -8.72 5.83
N GLU A 106 -18.18 -9.57 5.97
CA GLU A 106 -18.23 -10.64 6.97
C GLU A 106 -17.06 -11.62 6.80
N LEU A 107 -16.76 -12.01 5.55
CA LEU A 107 -15.63 -12.89 5.25
C LEU A 107 -14.30 -12.25 5.68
N TRP A 108 -14.08 -10.96 5.37
CA TRP A 108 -12.84 -10.27 5.75
C TRP A 108 -12.70 -10.09 7.26
N HIS A 109 -13.78 -9.78 7.96
CA HIS A 109 -13.78 -9.78 9.42
C HIS A 109 -13.41 -11.15 9.98
N LYS A 110 -14.00 -12.22 9.44
CA LYS A 110 -13.68 -13.59 9.88
C LYS A 110 -12.19 -13.94 9.67
N LYS A 111 -11.56 -13.44 8.63
CA LYS A 111 -10.13 -13.64 8.35
C LYS A 111 -9.23 -12.81 9.27
N ALA A 112 -9.62 -11.57 9.58
CA ALA A 112 -8.77 -10.59 10.25
C ALA A 112 -8.98 -10.51 11.76
N ASP A 113 -10.23 -10.61 12.25
CA ASP A 113 -10.55 -10.40 13.65
C ASP A 113 -9.88 -11.46 14.53
N GLY A 114 -9.05 -11.00 15.49
CA GLY A 114 -8.28 -11.88 16.37
C GLY A 114 -7.09 -12.57 15.69
N ASN A 115 -6.80 -12.27 14.43
CA ASN A 115 -5.63 -12.80 13.70
C ASN A 115 -4.60 -11.71 13.33
N CYS A 116 -5.02 -10.47 13.20
CA CYS A 116 -4.14 -9.39 12.79
C CYS A 116 -3.27 -8.90 13.95
N CYS A 117 -1.94 -8.78 13.75
CA CYS A 117 -1.00 -8.30 14.76
C CYS A 117 -0.86 -6.77 14.76
N CYS A 118 -1.10 -6.10 13.63
CA CYS A 118 -1.20 -4.64 13.57
C CYS A 118 -2.66 -4.19 13.48
N ASP A 119 -2.93 -2.89 13.62
CA ASP A 119 -4.26 -2.36 13.40
C ASP A 119 -4.67 -2.48 11.92
N TYR A 120 -5.96 -2.62 11.65
CA TYR A 120 -6.43 -2.87 10.30
C TYR A 120 -7.76 -2.18 9.98
N GLY A 121 -8.02 -2.01 8.72
CA GLY A 121 -9.29 -1.58 8.15
C GLY A 121 -9.48 -2.19 6.78
N PHE A 122 -10.62 -1.92 6.13
CA PHE A 122 -10.91 -2.50 4.83
C PHE A 122 -11.35 -1.44 3.83
N HIS A 123 -10.87 -1.54 2.58
CA HIS A 123 -11.55 -1.02 1.42
C HIS A 123 -12.60 -2.04 0.99
N MET A 124 -13.75 -1.58 0.49
CA MET A 124 -14.74 -2.48 -0.07
C MET A 124 -14.61 -2.52 -1.60
N THR A 125 -14.41 -3.70 -2.17
CA THR A 125 -14.41 -3.90 -3.62
C THR A 125 -15.83 -3.91 -4.16
N ILE A 126 -16.07 -3.16 -5.24
CA ILE A 126 -17.31 -3.14 -6.01
C ILE A 126 -17.01 -3.80 -7.37
N ASP A 127 -17.41 -5.04 -7.54
CA ASP A 127 -17.20 -5.84 -8.75
C ASP A 127 -18.49 -6.05 -9.56
N ASP A 128 -19.64 -5.65 -9.01
CA ASP A 128 -20.95 -5.64 -9.64
C ASP A 128 -21.71 -4.37 -9.24
N TRP A 129 -22.72 -4.00 -10.03
CA TRP A 129 -23.59 -2.87 -9.72
C TRP A 129 -25.04 -3.20 -10.05
N ASN A 130 -25.86 -3.24 -9.02
CA ASN A 130 -27.28 -3.49 -9.07
C ASN A 130 -27.98 -2.81 -7.88
N PRO A 131 -29.32 -2.72 -7.83
CA PRO A 131 -30.02 -2.05 -6.72
C PRO A 131 -29.71 -2.60 -5.32
N GLY A 132 -29.35 -3.88 -5.18
CA GLY A 132 -28.94 -4.49 -3.91
C GLY A 132 -27.59 -3.93 -3.45
N ILE A 133 -26.58 -3.97 -4.30
CA ILE A 133 -25.25 -3.41 -4.03
C ILE A 133 -25.33 -1.91 -3.72
N GLU A 134 -26.15 -1.15 -4.50
CA GLU A 134 -26.34 0.27 -4.24
C GLU A 134 -26.89 0.57 -2.84
N ALA A 135 -27.86 -0.24 -2.38
CA ALA A 135 -28.46 -0.09 -1.05
C ALA A 135 -27.44 -0.39 0.08
N GLU A 136 -26.59 -1.42 -0.11
CA GLU A 136 -25.60 -1.83 0.89
C GLU A 136 -24.45 -0.82 1.08
N ILE A 137 -24.24 0.12 0.16
CA ILE A 137 -23.22 1.18 0.33
C ILE A 137 -23.41 1.96 1.63
N ASP A 138 -24.64 2.22 2.04
CA ASP A 138 -24.93 2.96 3.26
C ASP A 138 -24.51 2.18 4.52
N ASP A 139 -24.67 0.86 4.48
CA ASP A 139 -24.27 -0.03 5.56
C ASP A 139 -22.75 -0.16 5.66
N MET A 140 -22.04 -0.12 4.52
CA MET A 140 -20.57 -0.08 4.52
C MET A 140 -20.04 1.17 5.24
N TYR A 141 -20.67 2.33 5.00
CA TYR A 141 -20.31 3.54 5.76
C TYR A 141 -20.60 3.41 7.25
N ALA A 142 -21.72 2.81 7.62
CA ALA A 142 -22.09 2.56 9.03
C ALA A 142 -21.08 1.62 9.71
N ALA A 143 -20.51 0.66 8.99
CA ALA A 143 -19.44 -0.23 9.43
C ALA A 143 -18.05 0.46 9.49
N GLY A 144 -17.94 1.74 9.14
CA GLY A 144 -16.67 2.47 9.15
C GLY A 144 -15.81 2.30 7.88
N ILE A 145 -16.40 1.83 6.79
CA ILE A 145 -15.75 1.75 5.48
C ILE A 145 -16.10 3.01 4.68
N SER A 146 -15.13 3.87 4.42
CA SER A 146 -15.30 5.12 3.69
C SER A 146 -14.56 5.15 2.34
N SER A 147 -13.90 4.07 1.99
CA SER A 147 -13.14 3.93 0.75
C SER A 147 -13.46 2.61 0.06
N PHE A 148 -13.49 2.67 -1.28
CA PHE A 148 -13.93 1.58 -2.14
C PHE A 148 -12.88 1.30 -3.20
N LYS A 149 -12.98 0.13 -3.86
CA LYS A 149 -12.10 -0.29 -4.94
C LYS A 149 -12.92 -0.76 -6.13
N MET A 150 -12.50 -0.37 -7.34
CA MET A 150 -13.01 -0.90 -8.60
C MET A 150 -11.86 -1.30 -9.53
N TYR A 151 -12.15 -2.15 -10.48
CA TYR A 151 -11.17 -2.67 -11.44
C TYR A 151 -11.67 -2.44 -12.88
N MET A 152 -10.75 -2.03 -13.76
CA MET A 152 -10.99 -1.89 -15.20
C MET A 152 -10.41 -3.07 -15.99
N THR A 153 -9.84 -4.05 -15.31
CA THR A 153 -9.33 -5.31 -15.85
C THR A 153 -9.70 -6.46 -14.90
N TYR A 154 -9.34 -7.69 -15.25
CA TYR A 154 -9.71 -8.94 -14.57
C TYR A 154 -11.19 -9.27 -14.67
N PRO A 155 -11.59 -10.22 -15.57
CA PRO A 155 -13.01 -10.54 -15.82
C PRO A 155 -13.83 -10.87 -14.57
N ALA A 156 -13.19 -11.45 -13.53
CA ALA A 156 -13.86 -11.79 -12.28
C ALA A 156 -14.16 -10.57 -11.39
N MET A 157 -13.47 -9.43 -11.59
CA MET A 157 -13.53 -8.27 -10.68
C MET A 157 -13.92 -6.98 -11.40
N MET A 158 -13.78 -6.91 -12.73
CA MET A 158 -14.00 -5.67 -13.48
C MET A 158 -15.47 -5.31 -13.59
N ILE A 159 -15.75 -4.00 -13.59
CA ILE A 159 -17.06 -3.44 -13.92
C ILE A 159 -16.98 -2.54 -15.15
N GLY A 160 -18.11 -2.35 -15.84
CA GLY A 160 -18.21 -1.47 -17.00
C GLY A 160 -18.31 0.00 -16.65
N ASP A 161 -18.12 0.87 -17.64
CA ASP A 161 -18.10 2.33 -17.46
C ASP A 161 -19.43 2.87 -16.90
N GLU A 162 -20.59 2.34 -17.31
CA GLU A 162 -21.90 2.70 -16.80
C GLU A 162 -22.04 2.36 -15.31
N ALA A 163 -21.70 1.13 -14.92
CA ALA A 163 -21.71 0.71 -13.52
C ALA A 163 -20.76 1.52 -12.67
N MET A 164 -19.55 1.82 -13.17
CA MET A 164 -18.59 2.68 -12.52
C MET A 164 -19.13 4.11 -12.31
N TYR A 165 -19.80 4.67 -13.32
CA TYR A 165 -20.43 5.98 -13.20
C TYR A 165 -21.48 6.01 -12.08
N HIS A 166 -22.37 5.02 -12.02
CA HIS A 166 -23.40 4.94 -10.98
C HIS A 166 -22.81 4.70 -9.59
N ALA A 167 -21.82 3.82 -9.48
CA ALA A 167 -21.12 3.59 -8.22
C ALA A 167 -20.46 4.87 -7.71
N LEU A 168 -19.69 5.56 -8.55
CA LEU A 168 -19.05 6.82 -8.18
C LEU A 168 -20.09 7.91 -7.77
N LYS A 169 -21.24 7.96 -8.44
CA LYS A 169 -22.32 8.87 -8.09
C LYS A 169 -22.87 8.61 -6.68
N LYS A 170 -23.13 7.33 -6.34
CA LYS A 170 -23.56 6.94 -4.99
C LYS A 170 -22.49 7.25 -3.94
N LEU A 171 -21.21 6.96 -4.22
CA LEU A 171 -20.12 7.25 -3.30
C LEU A 171 -19.95 8.75 -3.05
N LYS A 172 -20.14 9.62 -4.06
CA LYS A 172 -20.12 11.08 -3.90
C LYS A 172 -21.12 11.57 -2.86
N GLU A 173 -22.34 11.03 -2.85
CA GLU A 173 -23.40 11.41 -1.90
C GLU A 173 -22.96 11.23 -0.45
N LYS A 174 -22.13 10.21 -0.17
CA LYS A 174 -21.60 9.91 1.16
C LYS A 174 -20.27 10.60 1.47
N GLY A 175 -19.64 11.22 0.47
CA GLY A 175 -18.29 11.79 0.59
C GLY A 175 -17.21 10.72 0.68
N GLY A 176 -17.44 9.57 0.06
CA GLY A 176 -16.50 8.48 -0.05
C GLY A 176 -15.45 8.70 -1.12
N ILE A 177 -14.45 7.81 -1.12
CA ILE A 177 -13.37 7.84 -2.10
C ILE A 177 -13.21 6.46 -2.72
N CYS A 178 -12.86 6.40 -4.01
CA CYS A 178 -12.65 5.16 -4.72
C CYS A 178 -11.25 5.09 -5.32
N GLY A 179 -10.55 4.00 -5.02
CA GLY A 179 -9.33 3.59 -5.71
C GLY A 179 -9.69 2.74 -6.94
N VAL A 180 -9.00 2.93 -8.05
CA VAL A 180 -9.28 2.17 -9.27
C VAL A 180 -8.00 1.61 -9.88
N HIS A 181 -8.02 0.29 -10.16
CA HIS A 181 -7.01 -0.36 -10.98
C HIS A 181 -7.25 -0.05 -12.45
N CYS A 182 -6.34 0.68 -13.06
CA CYS A 182 -6.51 1.26 -14.39
C CYS A 182 -5.64 0.53 -15.42
N GLU A 183 -6.17 -0.48 -16.08
CA GLU A 183 -5.58 -1.11 -17.27
C GLU A 183 -6.68 -1.44 -18.29
N ASN A 184 -6.39 -1.31 -19.60
CA ASN A 184 -7.34 -1.59 -20.67
C ASN A 184 -7.46 -3.10 -20.92
N SER A 185 -8.47 -3.73 -20.31
CA SER A 185 -8.71 -5.18 -20.41
C SER A 185 -8.88 -5.69 -21.85
N GLY A 186 -9.59 -4.94 -22.68
CA GLY A 186 -9.89 -5.37 -24.05
C GLY A 186 -8.65 -5.56 -24.91
N VAL A 187 -7.78 -4.53 -24.92
CA VAL A 187 -6.54 -4.56 -25.71
C VAL A 187 -5.52 -5.52 -25.08
N ILE A 188 -5.41 -5.59 -23.76
CA ILE A 188 -4.55 -6.57 -23.07
C ILE A 188 -4.92 -7.99 -23.49
N ASN A 189 -6.21 -8.35 -23.50
CA ASN A 189 -6.67 -9.68 -23.89
C ASN A 189 -6.37 -9.98 -25.37
N ALA A 190 -6.49 -9.00 -26.26
CA ALA A 190 -6.12 -9.15 -27.68
C ALA A 190 -4.61 -9.41 -27.81
N LEU A 191 -3.77 -8.62 -27.14
CA LEU A 191 -2.31 -8.81 -27.15
C LEU A 191 -1.89 -10.17 -26.55
N ILE A 192 -2.57 -10.63 -25.50
CA ILE A 192 -2.36 -11.97 -24.95
C ILE A 192 -2.70 -13.05 -26.01
N ALA A 193 -3.82 -12.91 -26.70
CA ALA A 193 -4.22 -13.86 -27.76
C ALA A 193 -3.20 -13.89 -28.90
N GLU A 194 -2.67 -12.75 -29.33
CA GLU A 194 -1.62 -12.65 -30.33
C GLU A 194 -0.32 -13.35 -29.88
N LYS A 195 0.11 -13.12 -28.62
CA LYS A 195 1.29 -13.79 -28.07
C LYS A 195 1.12 -15.30 -28.02
N LYS A 196 -0.05 -15.78 -27.60
CA LYS A 196 -0.41 -17.21 -27.61
C LYS A 196 -0.35 -17.80 -29.02
N ALA A 197 -0.96 -17.14 -29.99
CA ALA A 197 -0.94 -17.58 -31.38
C ALA A 197 0.48 -17.62 -31.98
N ALA A 198 1.36 -16.73 -31.55
CA ALA A 198 2.77 -16.70 -31.97
C ALA A 198 3.67 -17.66 -31.18
N GLY A 199 3.15 -18.45 -30.23
CA GLY A 199 3.94 -19.33 -29.36
C GLY A 199 4.88 -18.60 -28.39
N GLN A 200 4.66 -17.30 -28.17
CA GLN A 200 5.49 -16.45 -27.29
C GLN A 200 4.97 -16.51 -25.85
N MET A 201 5.21 -17.64 -25.18
CA MET A 201 4.60 -17.96 -23.89
C MET A 201 5.50 -17.71 -22.68
N GLY A 202 6.71 -17.19 -22.88
CA GLY A 202 7.68 -16.89 -21.81
C GLY A 202 7.29 -15.66 -20.99
N VAL A 203 7.91 -15.50 -19.80
CA VAL A 203 7.68 -14.44 -18.82
C VAL A 203 7.78 -13.04 -19.46
N GLY A 204 8.75 -12.80 -20.33
CA GLY A 204 8.93 -11.53 -21.03
C GLY A 204 7.75 -11.08 -21.90
N SER A 205 6.75 -11.95 -22.15
CA SER A 205 5.50 -11.55 -22.80
C SER A 205 4.54 -10.83 -21.86
N HIS A 206 4.66 -11.02 -20.55
CA HIS A 206 3.80 -10.36 -19.56
C HIS A 206 3.84 -8.82 -19.68
N PRO A 207 4.98 -8.11 -19.57
CA PRO A 207 4.99 -6.65 -19.72
C PRO A 207 4.65 -6.18 -21.15
N ARG A 208 4.93 -7.01 -22.18
CA ARG A 208 4.63 -6.66 -23.57
C ARG A 208 3.14 -6.73 -23.90
N THR A 209 2.35 -7.47 -23.14
CA THR A 209 0.88 -7.51 -23.26
C THR A 209 0.19 -6.45 -22.41
N ARG A 210 0.94 -5.74 -21.55
CA ARG A 210 0.47 -4.69 -20.64
C ARG A 210 1.33 -3.42 -20.77
N PRO A 211 1.46 -2.85 -21.98
CA PRO A 211 2.29 -1.66 -22.19
C PRO A 211 1.77 -0.45 -21.42
N ASP A 212 2.67 0.49 -21.14
CA ASP A 212 2.44 1.70 -20.33
C ASP A 212 1.27 2.56 -20.83
N PHE A 213 1.08 2.68 -22.15
CA PHE A 213 0.00 3.47 -22.74
C PHE A 213 -1.39 2.89 -22.51
N LEU A 214 -1.53 1.59 -22.21
CA LEU A 214 -2.83 0.98 -21.86
C LEU A 214 -3.25 1.28 -20.42
N GLU A 215 -2.30 1.50 -19.53
CA GLU A 215 -2.55 2.05 -18.21
C GLU A 215 -2.94 3.54 -18.34
N ALA A 216 -2.20 4.33 -19.11
CA ALA A 216 -2.50 5.73 -19.35
C ALA A 216 -3.89 5.95 -19.96
N GLU A 217 -4.29 5.13 -20.95
CA GLU A 217 -5.65 5.16 -21.53
C GLU A 217 -6.71 4.92 -20.47
N ALA A 218 -6.56 3.87 -19.66
CA ALA A 218 -7.54 3.53 -18.62
C ALA A 218 -7.61 4.63 -17.54
N VAL A 219 -6.48 5.22 -17.15
CA VAL A 219 -6.43 6.39 -16.26
C VAL A 219 -7.20 7.56 -16.87
N SER A 220 -6.96 7.89 -18.15
CA SER A 220 -7.66 8.97 -18.85
C SER A 220 -9.18 8.74 -18.87
N ARG A 221 -9.61 7.53 -19.18
CA ARG A 221 -11.03 7.13 -19.23
C ARG A 221 -11.69 7.25 -17.85
N LEU A 222 -11.07 6.70 -16.80
CA LEU A 222 -11.56 6.86 -15.42
C LEU A 222 -11.72 8.34 -15.05
N LEU A 223 -10.70 9.16 -15.35
CA LEU A 223 -10.73 10.58 -15.00
C LEU A 223 -11.85 11.35 -15.74
N ARG A 224 -12.25 10.91 -16.94
CA ARG A 224 -13.43 11.49 -17.62
C ARG A 224 -14.75 11.05 -16.99
N ILE A 225 -14.85 9.79 -16.55
CA ILE A 225 -16.02 9.31 -15.80
C ILE A 225 -16.13 10.05 -14.46
N ALA A 226 -15.03 10.16 -13.71
CA ALA A 226 -14.97 10.89 -12.45
C ALA A 226 -15.30 12.40 -12.63
N GLN A 227 -14.91 13.01 -13.75
CA GLN A 227 -15.26 14.37 -14.12
C GLN A 227 -16.78 14.54 -14.30
N ALA A 228 -17.43 13.60 -14.97
CA ALA A 228 -18.88 13.64 -15.17
C ALA A 228 -19.67 13.57 -13.86
N VAL A 229 -19.11 12.86 -12.87
CA VAL A 229 -19.69 12.76 -11.52
C VAL A 229 -19.26 13.92 -10.62
N ASP A 230 -18.09 14.53 -10.87
CA ASP A 230 -17.41 15.50 -10.00
C ASP A 230 -17.07 14.88 -8.62
N ILE A 231 -16.33 13.78 -8.61
CA ILE A 231 -15.87 13.04 -7.42
C ILE A 231 -14.34 12.93 -7.42
N PRO A 232 -13.67 13.03 -6.24
CA PRO A 232 -12.26 12.67 -6.14
C PRO A 232 -12.06 11.16 -6.28
N VAL A 233 -11.00 10.76 -6.98
CA VAL A 233 -10.62 9.35 -7.14
C VAL A 233 -9.14 9.14 -6.81
N VAL A 234 -8.77 7.90 -6.51
CA VAL A 234 -7.37 7.47 -6.32
C VAL A 234 -6.98 6.59 -7.51
N ILE A 235 -5.92 6.98 -8.23
CA ILE A 235 -5.25 6.06 -9.13
C ILE A 235 -4.31 5.23 -8.28
N VAL A 236 -4.64 3.96 -8.04
CA VAL A 236 -3.81 3.08 -7.21
C VAL A 236 -2.64 2.55 -8.01
N HIS A 237 -1.53 2.19 -7.33
CA HIS A 237 -0.32 1.57 -7.90
C HIS A 237 0.09 2.08 -9.29
N LEU A 238 0.03 3.40 -9.52
CA LEU A 238 0.41 4.03 -10.78
C LEU A 238 1.90 3.80 -11.07
N THR A 239 2.24 3.40 -12.31
CA THR A 239 3.56 2.86 -12.64
C THR A 239 4.41 3.71 -13.57
N ASN A 240 3.84 4.67 -14.34
CA ASN A 240 4.55 5.25 -15.47
C ASN A 240 4.26 6.74 -15.70
N GLU A 241 5.15 7.38 -16.46
CA GLU A 241 5.07 8.80 -16.80
C GLU A 241 3.84 9.16 -17.65
N ALA A 242 3.44 8.28 -18.58
CA ALA A 242 2.29 8.56 -19.45
C ALA A 242 0.99 8.67 -18.63
N ALA A 243 0.78 7.78 -17.66
CA ALA A 243 -0.36 7.84 -16.75
C ALA A 243 -0.29 9.08 -15.82
N LEU A 244 0.89 9.48 -15.34
CA LEU A 244 1.07 10.72 -14.59
C LEU A 244 0.64 11.95 -15.40
N ARG A 245 0.93 12.01 -16.70
CA ARG A 245 0.52 13.11 -17.58
C ARG A 245 -1.00 13.23 -17.70
N GLU A 246 -1.73 12.10 -17.71
CA GLU A 246 -3.20 12.11 -17.69
C GLU A 246 -3.73 12.67 -16.36
N VAL A 247 -3.12 12.32 -15.23
CA VAL A 247 -3.45 12.89 -13.92
C VAL A 247 -3.19 14.40 -13.89
N GLU A 248 -2.03 14.85 -14.37
CA GLU A 248 -1.70 16.28 -14.46
C GLU A 248 -2.74 17.04 -15.31
N ALA A 249 -3.11 16.49 -16.46
CA ALA A 249 -4.12 17.07 -17.32
C ALA A 249 -5.48 17.17 -16.63
N ALA A 250 -5.88 16.18 -15.85
CA ALA A 250 -7.11 16.20 -15.07
C ALA A 250 -7.06 17.25 -13.96
N ARG A 251 -5.96 17.35 -13.22
CA ARG A 251 -5.75 18.39 -12.19
C ARG A 251 -5.78 19.80 -12.76
N LYS A 252 -5.20 20.02 -13.95
CA LYS A 252 -5.28 21.30 -14.68
C LYS A 252 -6.73 21.68 -15.06
N ARG A 253 -7.63 20.69 -15.21
CA ARG A 253 -9.07 20.90 -15.39
C ARG A 253 -9.83 21.13 -14.08
N GLY A 254 -9.14 21.17 -12.93
CA GLY A 254 -9.72 21.38 -11.62
C GLY A 254 -10.21 20.11 -10.91
N GLN A 255 -9.91 18.92 -11.44
CA GLN A 255 -10.30 17.66 -10.80
C GLN A 255 -9.40 17.35 -9.60
N ARG A 256 -10.01 16.83 -8.53
CA ARG A 256 -9.28 16.26 -7.39
C ARG A 256 -8.91 14.80 -7.70
N VAL A 257 -7.64 14.55 -7.91
CA VAL A 257 -7.10 13.23 -8.21
C VAL A 257 -5.96 12.93 -7.25
N TYR A 258 -6.07 11.84 -6.54
CA TYR A 258 -4.99 11.32 -5.70
C TYR A 258 -4.29 10.18 -6.43
N VAL A 259 -3.02 10.00 -6.14
CA VAL A 259 -2.17 8.99 -6.78
C VAL A 259 -1.45 8.20 -5.71
N GLU A 260 -1.44 6.90 -5.89
CA GLU A 260 -0.63 5.95 -5.17
C GLU A 260 0.38 5.32 -6.12
N THR A 261 1.60 5.06 -5.64
CA THR A 261 2.57 4.19 -6.30
C THR A 261 3.12 3.17 -5.30
N CYS A 262 3.98 2.25 -5.77
CA CYS A 262 4.54 1.20 -4.93
C CYS A 262 6.06 1.17 -5.02
N PRO A 263 6.78 0.61 -4.00
CA PRO A 263 8.24 0.55 -3.98
C PRO A 263 8.82 -0.14 -5.21
N GLN A 264 8.20 -1.22 -5.71
CA GLN A 264 8.67 -1.95 -6.88
C GLN A 264 8.81 -1.06 -8.12
N TYR A 265 7.92 -0.08 -8.30
CA TYR A 265 7.97 0.86 -9.43
C TYR A 265 8.98 1.98 -9.25
N LEU A 266 9.52 2.13 -8.04
CA LEU A 266 10.53 3.14 -7.70
C LEU A 266 11.97 2.61 -7.79
N VAL A 267 12.16 1.28 -7.64
CA VAL A 267 13.50 0.71 -7.48
C VAL A 267 13.81 -0.47 -8.40
N LEU A 268 12.81 -1.05 -9.09
CA LEU A 268 12.99 -2.14 -10.05
C LEU A 268 12.75 -1.66 -11.48
N GLU A 269 13.41 -2.31 -12.46
CA GLU A 269 13.27 -2.06 -13.90
C GLU A 269 12.73 -3.28 -14.63
N ASP A 270 12.14 -3.07 -15.80
CA ASP A 270 11.54 -4.13 -16.63
C ASP A 270 12.54 -5.18 -17.15
N SER A 271 13.84 -4.90 -17.10
CA SER A 271 14.91 -5.87 -17.37
C SER A 271 14.86 -7.12 -16.47
N VAL A 272 14.21 -7.05 -15.31
CA VAL A 272 13.99 -8.21 -14.42
C VAL A 272 13.19 -9.33 -15.11
N TYR A 273 12.39 -9.01 -16.14
CA TYR A 273 11.63 -10.00 -16.91
C TYR A 273 12.46 -10.74 -17.97
N ASP A 274 13.65 -10.24 -18.28
CA ASP A 274 14.56 -10.82 -19.29
C ASP A 274 15.60 -11.78 -18.65
N ALA A 275 15.46 -12.09 -17.35
CA ALA A 275 16.32 -13.05 -16.68
C ALA A 275 16.26 -14.42 -17.39
N PRO A 276 17.42 -15.09 -17.58
CA PRO A 276 17.48 -16.34 -18.38
C PRO A 276 16.74 -17.51 -17.71
N GLU A 277 16.72 -17.54 -16.38
CA GLU A 277 16.01 -18.57 -15.63
C GLU A 277 14.57 -18.14 -15.34
N TYR A 278 13.63 -19.06 -15.59
CA TYR A 278 12.20 -18.80 -15.40
C TYR A 278 11.87 -18.26 -14.01
N SER A 279 12.34 -18.93 -12.95
CA SER A 279 12.05 -18.53 -11.56
C SER A 279 12.60 -17.14 -11.21
N MET A 280 13.71 -16.74 -11.85
CA MET A 280 14.31 -15.42 -11.65
C MET A 280 13.49 -14.31 -12.32
N ALA A 281 12.81 -14.59 -13.44
CA ALA A 281 11.92 -13.65 -14.11
C ALA A 281 10.50 -13.68 -13.51
N ALA A 282 9.97 -14.88 -13.27
CA ALA A 282 8.57 -15.07 -12.81
C ALA A 282 8.31 -14.44 -11.44
N ARG A 283 9.33 -14.35 -10.57
CA ARG A 283 9.20 -13.72 -9.24
C ARG A 283 8.77 -12.26 -9.30
N TYR A 284 9.02 -11.57 -10.42
CA TYR A 284 8.69 -10.14 -10.61
C TYR A 284 7.35 -9.90 -11.29
N VAL A 285 6.63 -10.95 -11.68
CA VAL A 285 5.31 -10.80 -12.34
C VAL A 285 4.31 -10.21 -11.36
N CYS A 286 3.84 -9.00 -11.69
CA CYS A 286 2.80 -8.24 -11.00
C CYS A 286 2.00 -7.42 -12.03
N ALA A 287 0.87 -6.89 -11.67
CA ALA A 287 0.06 -6.08 -12.55
C ALA A 287 -0.48 -4.82 -11.81
N PRO A 288 -0.18 -3.62 -12.37
CA PRO A 288 0.55 -3.38 -13.62
C PRO A 288 2.02 -3.82 -13.53
N PRO A 289 2.68 -4.14 -14.67
CA PRO A 289 4.07 -4.60 -14.65
C PRO A 289 5.06 -3.52 -14.27
N ILE A 290 6.25 -3.96 -13.83
CA ILE A 290 7.41 -3.09 -13.61
C ILE A 290 7.80 -2.42 -14.93
N ARG A 291 8.19 -1.14 -14.87
CA ARG A 291 8.43 -0.28 -16.02
C ARG A 291 9.93 0.06 -16.17
N LYS A 292 10.21 0.97 -17.07
CA LYS A 292 11.58 1.43 -17.41
C LYS A 292 12.12 2.44 -16.40
N GLU A 293 13.43 2.61 -16.38
CA GLU A 293 14.11 3.62 -15.56
C GLU A 293 13.53 5.04 -15.73
N ARG A 294 13.15 5.45 -16.94
CA ARG A 294 12.52 6.76 -17.18
C ARG A 294 11.24 6.94 -16.36
N ASP A 295 10.47 5.87 -16.17
CA ASP A 295 9.23 5.90 -15.42
C ASP A 295 9.53 6.01 -13.92
N GLN A 296 10.55 5.31 -13.41
CA GLN A 296 11.02 5.49 -12.04
C GLN A 296 11.41 6.95 -11.77
N GLN A 297 12.18 7.57 -12.68
CA GLN A 297 12.61 8.96 -12.54
C GLN A 297 11.42 9.93 -12.51
N ALA A 298 10.38 9.67 -13.33
CA ALA A 298 9.14 10.43 -13.32
C ALA A 298 8.40 10.28 -11.99
N LEU A 299 8.26 9.05 -11.45
CA LEU A 299 7.62 8.78 -10.16
C LEU A 299 8.36 9.45 -9.00
N TRP A 300 9.69 9.34 -8.92
CA TRP A 300 10.48 10.05 -7.90
C TRP A 300 10.32 11.57 -7.97
N THR A 301 10.24 12.10 -9.19
CA THR A 301 10.01 13.54 -9.41
C THR A 301 8.62 13.96 -8.93
N ALA A 302 7.60 13.16 -9.23
CA ALA A 302 6.23 13.40 -8.78
C ALA A 302 6.09 13.28 -7.25
N LEU A 303 6.77 12.33 -6.61
CA LEU A 303 6.85 12.22 -5.14
C LEU A 303 7.45 13.48 -4.52
N ARG A 304 8.59 13.96 -5.06
CA ARG A 304 9.25 15.18 -4.58
C ARG A 304 8.37 16.41 -4.68
N LYS A 305 7.58 16.52 -5.74
CA LYS A 305 6.63 17.62 -5.96
C LYS A 305 5.34 17.49 -5.14
N GLY A 306 5.08 16.34 -4.50
CA GLY A 306 3.83 16.05 -3.79
C GLY A 306 2.67 15.70 -4.72
N GLU A 307 2.96 15.33 -5.95
CA GLU A 307 1.96 14.92 -6.96
C GLU A 307 1.49 13.47 -6.76
N ILE A 308 2.28 12.64 -6.05
CA ILE A 308 1.90 11.31 -5.54
C ILE A 308 1.67 11.44 -4.04
N GLN A 309 0.51 11.02 -3.57
CA GLN A 309 0.08 11.20 -2.19
C GLN A 309 0.49 10.06 -1.28
N THR A 310 0.47 8.83 -1.77
CA THR A 310 0.77 7.63 -0.97
C THR A 310 1.75 6.70 -1.68
N VAL A 311 2.56 6.01 -0.88
CA VAL A 311 3.34 4.87 -1.34
C VAL A 311 2.87 3.67 -0.52
N SER A 312 2.10 2.79 -1.13
CA SER A 312 1.63 1.52 -0.58
C SER A 312 2.39 0.36 -1.22
N THR A 313 2.14 -0.88 -0.84
CA THR A 313 2.93 -2.00 -1.36
C THR A 313 2.25 -2.78 -2.46
N ASP A 314 0.92 -2.82 -2.46
CA ASP A 314 0.18 -3.81 -3.25
C ASP A 314 0.68 -5.23 -2.92
N HIS A 315 0.92 -5.48 -1.60
CA HIS A 315 1.43 -6.76 -1.12
C HIS A 315 0.43 -7.86 -1.46
N CYS A 316 0.83 -8.70 -2.40
CA CYS A 316 0.06 -9.83 -2.91
C CYS A 316 1.05 -10.99 -3.10
N SER A 317 1.30 -11.73 -2.02
CA SER A 317 2.42 -12.67 -1.92
C SER A 317 2.07 -14.05 -2.43
N PHE A 318 2.98 -14.61 -3.21
CA PHE A 318 2.92 -16.00 -3.68
C PHE A 318 4.29 -16.64 -3.50
N THR A 319 4.34 -17.94 -3.28
CA THR A 319 5.62 -18.67 -3.30
C THR A 319 6.13 -18.82 -4.73
N LEU A 320 7.42 -19.12 -4.88
CA LEU A 320 7.97 -19.43 -6.22
C LEU A 320 7.31 -20.69 -6.81
N GLU A 321 6.92 -21.67 -5.97
CA GLU A 321 6.17 -22.85 -6.40
C GLU A 321 4.80 -22.50 -6.98
N GLN A 322 4.07 -21.58 -6.34
CA GLN A 322 2.81 -21.06 -6.90
C GLN A 322 3.03 -20.36 -8.25
N LYS A 323 4.11 -19.57 -8.39
CA LYS A 323 4.47 -18.94 -9.68
C LYS A 323 4.89 -19.94 -10.74
N ASP A 324 5.38 -21.11 -10.36
CA ASP A 324 5.73 -22.20 -11.28
C ASP A 324 4.52 -22.79 -12.03
N ALA A 325 3.29 -22.58 -11.54
CA ALA A 325 2.06 -22.92 -12.29
C ALA A 325 1.98 -22.25 -13.68
N GLY A 326 2.66 -21.12 -13.86
CA GLY A 326 2.77 -20.40 -15.14
C GLY A 326 3.96 -20.82 -16.02
N ARG A 327 4.71 -21.87 -15.64
CA ARG A 327 5.84 -22.38 -16.46
C ARG A 327 5.31 -22.86 -17.81
N GLY A 328 5.72 -22.17 -18.87
CA GLY A 328 5.22 -22.43 -20.24
C GLY A 328 3.94 -21.68 -20.64
N ASP A 329 3.31 -20.93 -19.73
CA ASP A 329 2.19 -20.02 -20.01
C ASP A 329 2.21 -18.82 -19.06
N PHE A 330 2.80 -17.72 -19.51
CA PHE A 330 2.94 -16.50 -18.68
C PHE A 330 1.62 -15.98 -18.12
N THR A 331 0.48 -16.31 -18.73
CA THR A 331 -0.85 -15.88 -18.28
C THR A 331 -1.35 -16.60 -17.04
N LYS A 332 -0.65 -17.68 -16.65
CA LYS A 332 -0.95 -18.47 -15.44
C LYS A 332 -0.02 -18.17 -14.28
N ILE A 333 0.97 -17.29 -14.46
CA ILE A 333 1.82 -16.84 -13.37
C ILE A 333 0.98 -15.95 -12.45
N PRO A 334 0.80 -16.31 -11.17
CA PRO A 334 0.11 -15.42 -10.24
C PRO A 334 0.79 -14.06 -10.17
N GLY A 335 0.01 -13.00 -10.44
CA GLY A 335 0.52 -11.62 -10.47
C GLY A 335 0.48 -11.00 -9.08
N GLY A 336 1.64 -10.74 -8.49
CA GLY A 336 1.80 -10.09 -7.19
C GLY A 336 3.18 -10.28 -6.61
N LEU A 337 3.56 -9.40 -5.68
CA LEU A 337 4.86 -9.38 -5.03
C LEU A 337 4.70 -9.26 -3.51
N PRO A 338 5.58 -9.91 -2.70
CA PRO A 338 5.73 -9.54 -1.30
C PRO A 338 6.46 -8.19 -1.21
N GLY A 339 6.05 -7.29 -0.31
CA GLY A 339 6.66 -5.96 -0.21
C GLY A 339 6.35 -5.18 1.05
N VAL A 340 5.36 -5.61 1.85
CA VAL A 340 4.88 -4.86 3.03
C VAL A 340 5.98 -4.60 4.05
N GLU A 341 6.97 -5.46 4.13
CA GLU A 341 8.07 -5.42 5.08
C GLU A 341 9.18 -4.41 4.71
N ASN A 342 9.38 -4.14 3.41
CA ASN A 342 10.57 -3.40 2.97
C ASN A 342 10.31 -1.94 2.59
N ARG A 343 9.05 -1.51 2.55
CA ARG A 343 8.62 -0.20 2.01
C ARG A 343 9.33 0.98 2.66
N GLY A 344 9.40 1.03 3.99
CA GLY A 344 10.02 2.12 4.74
C GLY A 344 11.50 2.26 4.45
N GLU A 345 12.25 1.15 4.51
CA GLU A 345 13.68 1.11 4.31
C GLU A 345 14.08 1.40 2.86
N LEU A 346 13.31 0.91 1.88
CA LEU A 346 13.52 1.24 0.47
C LEU A 346 13.34 2.73 0.19
N LEU A 347 12.28 3.37 0.74
CA LEU A 347 12.08 4.80 0.58
C LEU A 347 13.16 5.62 1.28
N TYR A 348 13.60 5.22 2.47
CA TYR A 348 14.69 5.88 3.14
C TYR A 348 15.97 5.77 2.32
N THR A 349 16.36 4.56 1.93
CA THR A 349 17.60 4.29 1.21
C THR A 349 17.63 4.94 -0.17
N TYR A 350 16.68 4.62 -1.04
CA TYR A 350 16.70 5.04 -2.45
C TYR A 350 16.02 6.39 -2.69
N GLY A 351 15.36 6.93 -1.69
CA GLY A 351 14.70 8.22 -1.75
C GLY A 351 15.39 9.30 -0.91
N VAL A 352 15.48 9.08 0.41
CA VAL A 352 15.97 10.10 1.35
C VAL A 352 17.49 10.25 1.28
N THR A 353 18.25 9.15 1.40
CA THR A 353 19.73 9.22 1.40
C THR A 353 20.28 9.70 0.08
N THR A 354 19.59 9.41 -1.03
CA THR A 354 19.92 9.88 -2.38
C THR A 354 19.38 11.28 -2.69
N ARG A 355 18.69 11.93 -1.75
CA ARG A 355 18.09 13.27 -1.88
C ARG A 355 17.04 13.40 -2.98
N LYS A 356 16.43 12.31 -3.42
CA LYS A 356 15.28 12.35 -4.34
C LYS A 356 14.04 12.90 -3.64
N ILE A 357 13.85 12.55 -2.36
CA ILE A 357 12.80 13.07 -1.48
C ILE A 357 13.37 13.48 -0.13
N SER A 358 12.61 14.25 0.65
CA SER A 358 12.95 14.58 2.04
C SER A 358 12.34 13.58 3.03
N LEU A 359 12.87 13.54 4.27
CA LEU A 359 12.25 12.82 5.39
C LEU A 359 10.78 13.23 5.59
N ALA A 360 10.48 14.54 5.46
CA ALA A 360 9.11 15.03 5.55
C ALA A 360 8.21 14.46 4.43
N THR A 361 8.73 14.31 3.22
CA THR A 361 8.00 13.67 2.13
C THR A 361 7.77 12.18 2.42
N MET A 362 8.80 11.46 2.90
CA MET A 362 8.67 10.06 3.32
C MET A 362 7.59 9.91 4.40
N CYS A 363 7.62 10.73 5.45
CA CYS A 363 6.60 10.72 6.50
C CYS A 363 5.18 10.99 5.95
N ARG A 364 5.07 11.97 5.03
CA ARG A 364 3.76 12.23 4.38
C ARG A 364 3.23 11.02 3.65
N VAL A 365 4.02 10.41 2.77
CA VAL A 365 3.52 9.36 1.87
C VAL A 365 3.36 8.00 2.54
N LEU A 366 4.06 7.75 3.68
CA LEU A 366 3.95 6.50 4.43
C LEU A 366 2.96 6.55 5.58
N SER A 367 2.67 7.74 6.14
CA SER A 367 1.89 7.84 7.38
C SER A 367 0.80 8.93 7.32
N GLU A 368 1.17 10.20 7.12
CA GLU A 368 0.23 11.31 7.27
C GLU A 368 -0.83 11.35 6.16
N ASN A 369 -0.42 11.22 4.90
CA ASN A 369 -1.34 11.26 3.78
C ASN A 369 -2.28 10.05 3.71
N PRO A 370 -1.82 8.77 3.87
CA PRO A 370 -2.76 7.66 3.94
C PRO A 370 -3.73 7.79 5.13
N ALA A 371 -3.30 8.31 6.29
CA ALA A 371 -4.21 8.59 7.39
C ALA A 371 -5.29 9.63 7.03
N LYS A 372 -4.92 10.71 6.34
CA LYS A 372 -5.86 11.75 5.87
C LYS A 372 -6.76 11.25 4.76
N LEU A 373 -6.18 10.58 3.77
CA LEU A 373 -6.89 10.09 2.58
C LEU A 373 -7.99 9.11 2.97
N TYR A 374 -7.71 8.25 3.95
CA TYR A 374 -8.59 7.17 4.36
C TYR A 374 -9.26 7.38 5.73
N GLY A 375 -9.29 8.64 6.22
CA GLY A 375 -10.14 9.04 7.34
C GLY A 375 -9.71 8.54 8.72
N MET A 376 -8.41 8.36 8.94
CA MET A 376 -7.82 7.96 10.23
C MET A 376 -7.09 9.10 10.96
N PHE A 377 -6.83 10.22 10.26
CA PHE A 377 -6.15 11.38 10.84
C PHE A 377 -7.11 12.18 11.73
N PRO A 378 -6.68 12.74 12.89
CA PRO A 378 -5.31 12.73 13.44
C PRO A 378 -5.03 11.58 14.44
N ARG A 379 -5.93 10.59 14.55
CA ARG A 379 -5.72 9.44 15.43
C ARG A 379 -4.46 8.66 15.06
N LYS A 380 -4.24 8.46 13.75
CA LYS A 380 -3.09 7.77 13.15
C LYS A 380 -2.29 8.71 12.24
N GLY A 381 -1.06 8.33 11.90
CA GLY A 381 -0.23 9.00 10.90
C GLY A 381 0.53 10.23 11.39
N VAL A 382 0.55 10.52 12.68
CA VAL A 382 1.21 11.70 13.24
C VAL A 382 1.67 11.44 14.67
N LEU A 383 2.82 12.02 15.07
CA LEU A 383 3.26 12.06 16.46
C LEU A 383 2.86 13.41 17.08
N GLN A 384 1.70 13.42 17.75
CA GLN A 384 1.18 14.59 18.45
C GLN A 384 0.34 14.19 19.65
N ASP A 385 0.09 15.13 20.53
CA ASP A 385 -0.74 14.94 21.72
C ASP A 385 -2.13 14.38 21.34
N GLY A 386 -2.53 13.27 21.97
CA GLY A 386 -3.80 12.58 21.76
C GLY A 386 -3.84 11.56 20.62
N ALA A 387 -2.84 11.50 19.74
CA ALA A 387 -2.72 10.45 18.72
C ALA A 387 -2.46 9.07 19.36
N ASP A 388 -2.74 8.01 18.64
CA ASP A 388 -2.31 6.66 19.05
C ASP A 388 -0.78 6.62 19.10
N ALA A 389 -0.23 5.93 20.10
CA ALA A 389 1.21 5.81 20.28
C ALA A 389 1.80 4.74 19.35
N ASP A 390 1.67 5.00 18.05
CA ASP A 390 2.26 4.23 16.97
C ASP A 390 3.55 4.89 16.55
N ILE A 391 4.69 4.30 16.92
CA ILE A 391 6.00 4.94 16.77
C ILE A 391 6.96 3.96 16.10
N VAL A 392 7.62 4.41 15.04
CA VAL A 392 8.77 3.73 14.45
C VAL A 392 10.04 4.45 14.92
N VAL A 393 10.88 3.71 15.62
CA VAL A 393 12.23 4.13 15.97
C VAL A 393 13.17 3.63 14.89
N TYR A 394 13.74 4.54 14.12
CA TYR A 394 14.58 4.24 12.95
C TYR A 394 16.02 4.66 13.22
N ASP A 395 16.95 3.71 13.12
CA ASP A 395 18.38 4.00 13.24
C ASP A 395 18.95 4.33 11.84
N PRO A 396 19.37 5.56 11.58
CA PRO A 396 19.93 5.96 10.30
C PRO A 396 21.31 5.37 9.99
N GLN A 397 21.92 4.63 10.93
CA GLN A 397 23.27 4.07 10.81
C GLN A 397 23.28 2.53 10.74
N ALA A 398 22.15 1.87 10.90
CA ALA A 398 22.03 0.40 10.89
C ALA A 398 21.99 -0.18 9.46
N ASP A 399 23.10 -0.02 8.72
CA ASP A 399 23.18 -0.49 7.32
C ASP A 399 23.17 -2.01 7.25
N HIS A 400 22.40 -2.58 6.28
CA HIS A 400 22.29 -4.02 6.07
C HIS A 400 21.97 -4.37 4.60
N VAL A 401 21.85 -5.67 4.31
CA VAL A 401 21.46 -6.18 2.98
C VAL A 401 20.17 -6.97 3.14
N LEU A 402 19.18 -6.71 2.29
CA LEU A 402 17.94 -7.47 2.30
C LEU A 402 18.17 -8.90 1.83
N ARG A 403 17.71 -9.87 2.63
CA ARG A 403 17.76 -11.29 2.34
C ARG A 403 16.40 -11.93 2.56
N ALA A 404 16.00 -12.79 1.66
CA ALA A 404 14.73 -13.51 1.76
C ALA A 404 14.63 -14.36 3.04
N GLU A 405 15.75 -14.94 3.48
CA GLU A 405 15.82 -15.76 4.69
C GLU A 405 15.53 -15.00 5.97
N ASP A 406 15.69 -13.66 5.95
CA ASP A 406 15.43 -12.79 7.09
C ASP A 406 13.99 -12.25 7.09
N MET A 407 13.22 -12.45 6.02
CA MET A 407 11.87 -11.89 5.90
C MET A 407 10.84 -12.66 6.72
N ALA A 408 9.85 -11.95 7.27
CA ALA A 408 8.74 -12.53 7.99
C ALA A 408 7.61 -13.02 7.06
N SER A 409 7.56 -12.53 5.82
CA SER A 409 6.62 -12.99 4.79
C SER A 409 6.85 -14.44 4.43
N LEU A 410 5.77 -15.20 4.27
CA LEU A 410 5.81 -16.63 3.92
C LEU A 410 6.09 -16.89 2.43
N ALA A 411 6.31 -15.85 1.63
CA ALA A 411 6.61 -16.00 0.19
C ALA A 411 7.89 -16.79 -0.09
N GLY A 412 8.84 -16.81 0.86
CA GLY A 412 10.12 -17.53 0.73
C GLY A 412 11.09 -16.89 -0.27
N TYR A 413 10.79 -15.71 -0.78
CA TYR A 413 11.67 -14.87 -1.59
C TYR A 413 11.39 -13.39 -1.38
N SER A 414 12.34 -12.52 -1.76
CA SER A 414 12.13 -11.09 -1.84
C SER A 414 12.40 -10.59 -3.25
N PRO A 415 11.56 -9.69 -3.81
CA PRO A 415 11.89 -9.00 -5.05
C PRO A 415 13.07 -8.04 -4.89
N TYR A 416 13.49 -7.77 -3.66
CA TYR A 416 14.58 -6.87 -3.30
C TYR A 416 15.80 -7.62 -2.74
N GLU A 417 15.91 -8.92 -3.02
CA GLU A 417 17.05 -9.76 -2.59
C GLU A 417 18.39 -9.13 -2.98
N GLY A 418 19.29 -9.00 -2.03
CA GLY A 418 20.62 -8.41 -2.23
C GLY A 418 20.67 -6.89 -2.26
N PHE A 419 19.56 -6.19 -2.07
CA PHE A 419 19.56 -4.72 -2.01
C PHE A 419 20.27 -4.23 -0.75
N ALA A 420 21.25 -3.33 -0.93
CA ALA A 420 21.93 -2.66 0.17
C ALA A 420 21.00 -1.58 0.76
N ILE A 421 20.75 -1.65 2.04
CA ILE A 421 19.90 -0.73 2.79
C ILE A 421 20.76 0.16 3.68
N ARG A 422 20.40 1.42 3.73
CA ARG A 422 20.96 2.43 4.63
C ARG A 422 20.00 2.66 5.80
N GLY A 423 20.54 2.58 7.03
CA GLY A 423 19.72 2.60 8.23
C GLY A 423 18.83 1.36 8.36
N GLY A 424 18.00 1.33 9.40
CA GLY A 424 17.10 0.21 9.67
C GLY A 424 16.09 0.53 10.76
N ILE A 425 15.03 -0.27 10.83
CA ILE A 425 14.02 -0.18 11.88
C ILE A 425 14.57 -0.87 13.13
N HIS A 426 14.76 -0.09 14.20
CA HIS A 426 15.21 -0.58 15.49
C HIS A 426 14.03 -1.06 16.34
N GLN A 427 13.01 -0.21 16.53
CA GLN A 427 11.81 -0.59 17.28
C GLN A 427 10.53 -0.13 16.57
N VAL A 428 9.47 -0.90 16.75
CA VAL A 428 8.11 -0.50 16.37
C VAL A 428 7.21 -0.61 17.59
N TRP A 429 6.51 0.46 17.87
CA TRP A 429 5.54 0.53 18.95
C TRP A 429 4.15 0.66 18.37
N LEU A 430 3.24 -0.22 18.79
CA LEU A 430 1.84 -0.22 18.40
C LEU A 430 0.99 0.14 19.63
N ARG A 431 0.32 1.28 19.57
CA ARG A 431 -0.49 1.79 20.69
C ARG A 431 0.25 1.67 22.03
N GLY A 432 1.48 2.20 22.07
CA GLY A 432 2.30 2.27 23.28
C GLY A 432 2.85 0.94 23.79
N ARG A 433 2.77 -0.14 23.00
CA ARG A 433 3.37 -1.43 23.30
C ARG A 433 4.48 -1.73 22.31
N LEU A 434 5.62 -2.21 22.78
CA LEU A 434 6.72 -2.66 21.92
C LEU A 434 6.24 -3.86 21.10
N ALA A 435 6.17 -3.69 19.80
CA ALA A 435 5.68 -4.70 18.86
C ALA A 435 6.82 -5.38 18.09
N VAL A 436 7.91 -4.65 17.83
CA VAL A 436 9.11 -5.15 17.16
C VAL A 436 10.34 -4.56 17.83
N GLU A 437 11.38 -5.37 18.00
CA GLU A 437 12.71 -4.95 18.43
C GLU A 437 13.77 -5.71 17.63
N ASP A 438 14.67 -4.98 16.99
CA ASP A 438 15.79 -5.51 16.18
C ASP A 438 15.34 -6.61 15.19
N GLY A 439 14.23 -6.38 14.50
CA GLY A 439 13.66 -7.31 13.54
C GLY A 439 12.83 -8.46 14.14
N PHE A 440 12.82 -8.64 15.47
CA PHE A 440 12.01 -9.66 16.13
C PHE A 440 10.61 -9.12 16.42
N VAL A 441 9.57 -9.79 15.87
CA VAL A 441 8.18 -9.44 16.11
C VAL A 441 7.72 -10.04 17.43
N LEU A 442 7.44 -9.17 18.41
CA LEU A 442 6.99 -9.51 19.76
C LEU A 442 5.46 -9.49 19.88
N ALA A 443 4.77 -8.76 19.00
CA ALA A 443 3.34 -8.61 19.01
C ALA A 443 2.61 -9.92 18.69
N GLY A 444 1.56 -10.20 19.44
CA GLY A 444 0.54 -11.19 19.11
C GLY A 444 -0.60 -10.60 18.27
N PRO A 445 -1.68 -11.35 18.03
CA PRO A 445 -2.82 -10.92 17.21
C PRO A 445 -3.76 -9.96 17.98
N ASP A 446 -3.19 -8.87 18.49
CA ASP A 446 -3.87 -7.82 19.27
C ASP A 446 -4.29 -6.60 18.43
N GLY A 447 -4.20 -6.69 17.10
CA GLY A 447 -4.60 -5.65 16.17
C GLY A 447 -6.09 -5.31 16.30
N LYS A 448 -6.43 -4.04 16.12
CA LYS A 448 -7.81 -3.54 16.24
C LYS A 448 -8.33 -3.10 14.88
N TYR A 449 -9.59 -3.44 14.60
CA TYR A 449 -10.30 -2.82 13.49
C TYR A 449 -10.43 -1.31 13.72
N ILE A 450 -10.09 -0.52 12.70
CA ILE A 450 -10.13 0.95 12.73
C ILE A 450 -11.29 1.43 11.84
N PRO A 451 -12.45 1.75 12.41
CA PRO A 451 -13.49 2.44 11.65
C PRO A 451 -12.97 3.77 11.11
N ARG A 452 -13.21 4.04 9.84
CA ARG A 452 -12.63 5.17 9.13
C ARG A 452 -13.68 6.21 8.79
N GLY A 453 -13.24 7.49 8.84
CA GLY A 453 -14.05 8.63 8.49
C GLY A 453 -13.86 9.08 7.03
N LYS A 454 -14.31 10.29 6.72
CA LYS A 454 -14.15 10.90 5.40
C LYS A 454 -12.70 11.29 5.14
N CYS A 455 -12.34 11.35 3.85
CA CYS A 455 -11.09 11.94 3.40
C CYS A 455 -10.95 13.39 3.89
N SER A 456 -9.75 13.72 4.41
CA SER A 456 -9.37 15.06 4.90
C SER A 456 -8.10 15.60 4.23
N LEU A 457 -7.67 14.96 3.12
CA LEU A 457 -6.50 15.34 2.35
C LEU A 457 -6.84 16.40 1.28
#